data_cbbd161fb22134cde356fb3a3e7e7c05
#
_entry.id   cbbd161fb22134cde356fb3a3e7e7c05
#
_cell.length_a   1.000
_cell.length_b   1.000
_cell.length_c   1.000
_cell.angle_alpha   90.00
_cell.angle_beta   90.00
_cell.angle_gamma   90.00
#
_symmetry.space_group_name_H-M   'P 1'
#
loop_
_entity.id
_entity.type
_entity.pdbx_description
1 polymer ?
#
loop_
_entity_poly.entity_id
_entity_poly.type
_entity_poly.pdbx_seq_one_letter_code
_entity_poly.pdbx_strand_id
1 'polypeptide(L)'
;MKRIYLYSFIVLVAFNTILASWYVLHGDIFFTSDIARDFHLLRELDEKKIMLIGPRSSGDLFHGPLWSYLNYPAFVLGKGDPIIVGWFWVLLASFSTVLSYFIGKALFSKNVGFGYALMVSVYFTFLTRAMSHPHGAMIVIPLWFFCFVRYVTKHTFIFLLAHVALSGILVQFELAPGLPLAILSVIAILYLVWKQHRYSHVFALLILPLILGNFIVFDFRHDHIFFQKVLGFITPYQGGELFDYTMFIKNRLVLLFSSPEILRRDPGGRNMILFFVMLAGIAIQLHDRKHIAFYLSFLYFYVGFFVLSFIDKGPILYFHQYPLFLLVFLIFSSLLTGRYKKACTVLFILIYAANTWSSLGDARASSGFIGTHKYSWKFLSGIAKQVFDGPENEFGYFVYAPDVLAYEPKYAIFYEATRHPQKKAASFQKMPVTYLIAAPHPPADPYMLDSWWRINQVNIASSPEEVTKFDNGYKIEKYYLTAQEQAVTFDSAIDPGLHFR
;
A
#
# COMPACT_ATOMS: atom_id res chain seq x y z
N MET A 1 24.05 -28.21 -17.30
CA MET A 1 24.05 -26.78 -16.91
C MET A 1 22.66 -26.13 -16.93
N LYS A 2 21.87 -26.15 -18.05
CA LYS A 2 20.55 -25.46 -18.11
C LYS A 2 19.52 -25.88 -17.05
N ARG A 3 19.48 -27.17 -16.65
CA ARG A 3 18.56 -27.67 -15.61
C ARG A 3 18.93 -27.18 -14.21
N ILE A 4 20.22 -27.11 -13.88
CA ILE A 4 20.70 -26.62 -12.57
C ILE A 4 20.25 -25.18 -12.33
N TYR A 5 20.41 -24.29 -13.32
CA TYR A 5 19.96 -22.90 -13.18
C TYR A 5 18.44 -22.78 -12.95
N LEU A 6 17.64 -23.61 -13.62
CA LEU A 6 16.18 -23.61 -13.40
C LEU A 6 15.83 -24.10 -11.98
N TYR A 7 16.45 -25.17 -11.51
CA TYR A 7 16.22 -25.68 -10.16
C TYR A 7 16.65 -24.66 -9.09
N SER A 8 17.83 -24.05 -9.24
CA SER A 8 18.29 -23.00 -8.32
C SER A 8 17.32 -21.82 -8.29
N PHE A 9 16.82 -21.39 -9.45
CA PHE A 9 15.81 -20.33 -9.52
C PHE A 9 14.52 -20.70 -8.78
N ILE A 10 13.99 -21.90 -9.03
CA ILE A 10 12.77 -22.39 -8.35
C ILE A 10 12.98 -22.43 -6.84
N VAL A 11 14.11 -22.95 -6.37
CA VAL A 11 14.44 -23.03 -4.94
C VAL A 11 14.50 -21.63 -4.32
N LEU A 12 15.16 -20.67 -4.98
CA LEU A 12 15.28 -19.29 -4.47
C LEU A 12 13.91 -18.58 -4.43
N VAL A 13 13.08 -18.75 -5.46
CA VAL A 13 11.72 -18.18 -5.47
C VAL A 13 10.86 -18.83 -4.39
N ALA A 14 10.91 -20.15 -4.23
CA ALA A 14 10.19 -20.85 -3.18
C ALA A 14 10.62 -20.39 -1.79
N PHE A 15 11.92 -20.21 -1.57
CA PHE A 15 12.47 -19.67 -0.33
C PHE A 15 11.95 -18.25 -0.04
N ASN A 16 11.98 -17.37 -1.04
CA ASN A 16 11.42 -16.02 -0.89
C ASN A 16 9.90 -16.05 -0.64
N THR A 17 9.16 -16.97 -1.27
CA THR A 17 7.73 -17.15 -1.02
C THR A 17 7.47 -17.59 0.43
N ILE A 18 8.28 -18.48 0.99
CA ILE A 18 8.20 -18.86 2.41
C ILE A 18 8.44 -17.64 3.30
N LEU A 19 9.46 -16.83 3.00
CA LEU A 19 9.73 -15.59 3.75
C LEU A 19 8.58 -14.58 3.59
N ALA A 20 8.00 -14.45 2.40
CA ALA A 20 6.82 -13.61 2.16
C ALA A 20 5.59 -14.10 2.94
N SER A 21 5.49 -15.40 3.19
CA SER A 21 4.39 -16.01 3.97
C SER A 21 4.64 -15.95 5.48
N TRP A 22 5.78 -15.46 5.94
CA TRP A 22 6.25 -15.64 7.31
C TRP A 22 5.23 -15.21 8.37
N TYR A 23 4.64 -14.03 8.21
CA TYR A 23 3.65 -13.51 9.16
C TYR A 23 2.36 -14.34 9.14
N VAL A 24 1.80 -14.62 7.97
CA VAL A 24 0.55 -15.39 7.85
C VAL A 24 0.71 -16.84 8.29
N LEU A 25 1.90 -17.45 8.14
CA LEU A 25 2.24 -18.78 8.68
C LEU A 25 2.19 -18.80 10.21
N HIS A 26 2.42 -17.67 10.87
CA HIS A 26 2.33 -17.53 12.32
C HIS A 26 0.97 -16.99 12.80
N GLY A 27 -0.01 -16.91 11.88
CA GLY A 27 -1.36 -16.42 12.18
C GLY A 27 -1.40 -14.92 12.48
N ASP A 28 -0.55 -14.14 11.82
CA ASP A 28 -0.43 -12.69 12.04
C ASP A 28 -0.27 -11.90 10.74
N ILE A 29 -0.61 -10.62 10.78
CA ILE A 29 -0.28 -9.58 9.81
C ILE A 29 0.00 -8.28 10.55
N PHE A 30 0.66 -7.33 9.88
CA PHE A 30 0.89 -5.99 10.41
C PHE A 30 -0.37 -5.15 10.17
N PHE A 31 -1.25 -5.12 11.16
CA PHE A 31 -2.60 -4.55 11.07
C PHE A 31 -2.60 -3.09 11.54
N THR A 32 -2.07 -2.20 10.69
CA THR A 32 -2.03 -0.74 10.95
C THR A 32 -3.38 -0.09 10.70
N SER A 33 -3.52 1.18 11.08
CA SER A 33 -4.74 1.98 10.89
C SER A 33 -5.20 1.99 9.42
N ASP A 34 -4.26 2.13 8.44
CA ASP A 34 -4.59 2.06 7.01
C ASP A 34 -5.13 0.69 6.59
N ILE A 35 -4.52 -0.39 7.07
CA ILE A 35 -4.98 -1.76 6.78
C ILE A 35 -6.36 -1.98 7.43
N ALA A 36 -6.52 -1.59 8.68
CA ALA A 36 -7.79 -1.72 9.38
C ALA A 36 -8.91 -0.93 8.71
N ARG A 37 -8.61 0.30 8.24
CA ARG A 37 -9.54 1.11 7.44
C ARG A 37 -9.95 0.36 6.16
N ASP A 38 -9.00 -0.23 5.45
CA ASP A 38 -9.29 -1.00 4.22
C ASP A 38 -10.20 -2.21 4.53
N PHE A 39 -10.04 -2.85 5.70
CA PHE A 39 -10.94 -3.93 6.14
C PHE A 39 -12.35 -3.42 6.51
N HIS A 40 -12.48 -2.23 7.09
CA HIS A 40 -13.78 -1.60 7.27
C HIS A 40 -14.46 -1.28 5.93
N LEU A 41 -13.67 -0.86 4.91
CA LEU A 41 -14.19 -0.67 3.54
C LEU A 41 -14.64 -2.00 2.90
N LEU A 42 -13.91 -3.10 3.14
CA LEU A 42 -14.34 -4.44 2.68
C LEU A 42 -15.66 -4.86 3.33
N ARG A 43 -15.83 -4.58 4.62
CA ARG A 43 -17.10 -4.79 5.32
C ARG A 43 -18.22 -3.95 4.68
N GLU A 44 -17.97 -2.66 4.45
CA GLU A 44 -18.94 -1.79 3.79
C GLU A 44 -19.29 -2.27 2.37
N LEU A 45 -18.30 -2.75 1.62
CA LEU A 45 -18.51 -3.36 0.31
C LEU A 45 -19.37 -4.62 0.43
N ASP A 46 -19.19 -5.42 1.47
CA ASP A 46 -20.03 -6.61 1.73
C ASP A 46 -21.47 -6.24 2.07
N GLU A 47 -21.68 -5.17 2.81
CA GLU A 47 -23.02 -4.68 3.17
C GLU A 47 -23.72 -4.03 1.96
N LYS A 48 -23.05 -3.11 1.26
CA LYS A 48 -23.65 -2.28 0.19
C LYS A 48 -23.53 -2.88 -1.22
N LYS A 49 -22.63 -3.84 -1.43
CA LYS A 49 -22.30 -4.52 -2.70
C LYS A 49 -21.68 -3.63 -3.79
N ILE A 50 -21.78 -2.30 -3.68
CA ILE A 50 -21.22 -1.36 -4.65
C ILE A 50 -20.55 -0.19 -3.92
N MET A 51 -19.31 0.11 -4.31
CA MET A 51 -18.55 1.29 -3.89
C MET A 51 -18.06 2.06 -5.10
N LEU A 52 -18.19 3.38 -5.09
CA LEU A 52 -17.69 4.27 -6.14
C LEU A 52 -16.27 4.77 -5.86
N ILE A 53 -15.90 4.90 -4.59
CA ILE A 53 -14.60 5.40 -4.14
C ILE A 53 -14.02 4.47 -3.09
N GLY A 54 -12.70 4.47 -2.98
CA GLY A 54 -11.92 3.78 -1.96
C GLY A 54 -11.58 4.71 -0.78
N PRO A 55 -10.44 4.46 -0.10
CA PRO A 55 -10.06 5.22 1.07
C PRO A 55 -9.73 6.68 0.73
N ARG A 56 -10.01 7.57 1.69
CA ARG A 56 -9.63 8.98 1.61
C ARG A 56 -8.13 9.13 1.90
N SER A 57 -7.44 9.90 1.09
CA SER A 57 -6.05 10.28 1.31
C SER A 57 -5.94 11.42 2.34
N SER A 58 -4.75 11.66 2.88
CA SER A 58 -4.45 12.80 3.75
C SER A 58 -4.67 14.16 3.08
N GLY A 59 -4.68 14.21 1.74
CA GLY A 59 -4.97 15.42 0.96
C GLY A 59 -6.45 15.59 0.60
N ASP A 60 -7.36 14.93 1.28
CA ASP A 60 -8.79 14.98 1.03
C ASP A 60 -9.26 14.48 -0.36
N LEU A 61 -8.38 13.79 -1.09
CA LEU A 61 -8.73 13.06 -2.31
C LEU A 61 -9.10 11.62 -1.97
N PHE A 62 -9.89 11.00 -2.83
CA PHE A 62 -10.28 9.60 -2.68
C PHE A 62 -9.54 8.73 -3.69
N HIS A 63 -8.98 7.63 -3.24
CA HIS A 63 -8.51 6.58 -4.13
C HIS A 63 -9.69 5.86 -4.78
N GLY A 64 -9.44 5.11 -5.85
CA GLY A 64 -10.47 4.26 -6.43
C GLY A 64 -10.76 3.03 -5.55
N PRO A 65 -11.92 2.38 -5.75
CA PRO A 65 -12.33 1.23 -4.95
C PRO A 65 -11.67 -0.09 -5.38
N LEU A 66 -10.80 -0.06 -6.39
CA LEU A 66 -10.30 -1.28 -7.03
C LEU A 66 -9.51 -2.18 -6.07
N TRP A 67 -8.79 -1.59 -5.09
CA TRP A 67 -8.12 -2.37 -4.05
C TRP A 67 -9.09 -3.15 -3.18
N SER A 68 -10.20 -2.53 -2.79
CA SER A 68 -11.26 -3.22 -2.04
C SER A 68 -11.89 -4.33 -2.89
N TYR A 69 -12.24 -4.08 -4.15
CA TYR A 69 -12.77 -5.12 -5.04
C TYR A 69 -11.80 -6.28 -5.27
N LEU A 70 -10.49 -6.00 -5.37
CA LEU A 70 -9.46 -7.03 -5.54
C LEU A 70 -9.37 -7.96 -4.31
N ASN A 71 -9.47 -7.39 -3.10
CA ASN A 71 -9.38 -8.15 -1.84
C ASN A 71 -10.71 -8.78 -1.41
N TYR A 72 -11.84 -8.31 -1.93
CA TYR A 72 -13.17 -8.73 -1.51
C TYR A 72 -13.42 -10.24 -1.60
N PRO A 73 -13.00 -10.97 -2.67
CA PRO A 73 -13.17 -12.43 -2.70
C PRO A 73 -12.48 -13.14 -1.53
N ALA A 74 -11.27 -12.74 -1.18
CA ALA A 74 -10.54 -13.32 -0.06
C ALA A 74 -11.19 -12.96 1.29
N PHE A 75 -11.70 -11.73 1.42
CA PHE A 75 -12.44 -11.27 2.59
C PHE A 75 -13.70 -12.11 2.83
N VAL A 76 -14.50 -12.34 1.80
CA VAL A 76 -15.73 -13.16 1.89
C VAL A 76 -15.41 -14.62 2.20
N LEU A 77 -14.41 -15.20 1.51
CA LEU A 77 -13.96 -16.57 1.77
C LEU A 77 -13.45 -16.74 3.20
N GLY A 78 -12.76 -15.74 3.73
CA GLY A 78 -12.25 -15.71 5.10
C GLY A 78 -13.29 -15.29 6.15
N LYS A 79 -14.52 -14.95 5.75
CA LYS A 79 -15.54 -14.40 6.66
C LYS A 79 -15.01 -13.22 7.47
N GLY A 80 -14.25 -12.35 6.82
CA GLY A 80 -13.61 -11.19 7.45
C GLY A 80 -12.27 -11.46 8.13
N ASP A 81 -11.72 -12.69 8.09
CA ASP A 81 -10.42 -12.99 8.71
C ASP A 81 -9.26 -12.32 7.94
N PRO A 82 -8.52 -11.39 8.56
CA PRO A 82 -7.36 -10.76 7.94
C PRO A 82 -6.24 -11.73 7.53
N ILE A 83 -6.13 -12.89 8.16
CA ILE A 83 -5.12 -13.89 7.80
C ILE A 83 -5.40 -14.48 6.42
N ILE A 84 -6.65 -14.72 6.07
CA ILE A 84 -7.03 -15.24 4.74
C ILE A 84 -6.73 -14.20 3.65
N VAL A 85 -6.99 -12.92 3.94
CA VAL A 85 -6.60 -11.83 3.03
C VAL A 85 -5.08 -11.70 2.95
N GLY A 86 -4.35 -11.90 4.04
CA GLY A 86 -2.89 -11.96 4.06
C GLY A 86 -2.32 -13.08 3.16
N TRP A 87 -2.94 -14.26 3.15
CA TRP A 87 -2.61 -15.34 2.20
C TRP A 87 -2.86 -14.94 0.75
N PHE A 88 -3.93 -14.20 0.50
CA PHE A 88 -4.20 -13.65 -0.82
C PHE A 88 -3.11 -12.65 -1.26
N TRP A 89 -2.57 -11.84 -0.34
CA TRP A 89 -1.42 -10.97 -0.63
C TRP A 89 -0.16 -11.75 -1.03
N VAL A 90 0.10 -12.88 -0.39
CA VAL A 90 1.19 -13.79 -0.79
C VAL A 90 0.96 -14.34 -2.19
N LEU A 91 -0.28 -14.67 -2.54
CA LEU A 91 -0.65 -15.09 -3.90
C LEU A 91 -0.40 -13.96 -4.93
N LEU A 92 -0.79 -12.73 -4.62
CA LEU A 92 -0.53 -11.55 -5.48
C LEU A 92 0.97 -11.31 -5.67
N ALA A 93 1.77 -11.44 -4.62
CA ALA A 93 3.24 -11.34 -4.69
C ALA A 93 3.85 -12.43 -5.58
N SER A 94 3.36 -13.66 -5.45
CA SER A 94 3.77 -14.80 -6.28
C SER A 94 3.39 -14.57 -7.74
N PHE A 95 2.18 -14.09 -8.01
CA PHE A 95 1.73 -13.71 -9.35
C PHE A 95 2.63 -12.61 -9.96
N SER A 96 2.95 -11.56 -9.19
CA SER A 96 3.84 -10.47 -9.62
C SER A 96 5.24 -11.00 -9.98
N THR A 97 5.76 -11.95 -9.19
CA THR A 97 7.05 -12.62 -9.45
C THR A 97 7.04 -13.39 -10.77
N VAL A 98 6.00 -14.19 -11.01
CA VAL A 98 5.83 -14.94 -12.26
C VAL A 98 5.67 -14.00 -13.46
N LEU A 99 4.85 -12.96 -13.32
CA LEU A 99 4.65 -11.93 -14.35
C LEU A 99 5.98 -11.24 -14.70
N SER A 100 6.78 -10.89 -13.71
CA SER A 100 8.10 -10.28 -13.88
C SER A 100 9.06 -11.18 -14.68
N TYR A 101 9.05 -12.48 -14.43
CA TYR A 101 9.82 -13.42 -15.25
C TYR A 101 9.43 -13.35 -16.72
N PHE A 102 8.13 -13.42 -17.02
CA PHE A 102 7.66 -13.40 -18.40
C PHE A 102 7.93 -12.06 -19.10
N ILE A 103 7.78 -10.94 -18.40
CA ILE A 103 8.06 -9.59 -18.92
C ILE A 103 9.56 -9.47 -19.24
N GLY A 104 10.45 -9.78 -18.30
CA GLY A 104 11.90 -9.70 -18.51
C GLY A 104 12.37 -10.63 -19.63
N LYS A 105 11.83 -11.85 -19.70
CA LYS A 105 12.10 -12.79 -20.80
C LYS A 105 11.61 -12.29 -22.14
N ALA A 106 10.43 -11.68 -22.21
CA ALA A 106 9.83 -11.21 -23.45
C ALA A 106 10.50 -9.94 -24.01
N LEU A 107 11.01 -9.07 -23.13
CA LEU A 107 11.70 -7.85 -23.52
C LEU A 107 13.18 -8.10 -23.87
N PHE A 108 13.85 -9.03 -23.21
CA PHE A 108 15.29 -9.27 -23.34
C PHE A 108 15.66 -10.74 -23.50
N SER A 109 15.68 -11.49 -22.38
CA SER A 109 16.13 -12.87 -22.36
C SER A 109 15.66 -13.61 -21.11
N LYS A 110 15.83 -14.94 -21.10
CA LYS A 110 15.54 -15.77 -19.90
C LYS A 110 16.33 -15.32 -18.67
N ASN A 111 17.59 -14.90 -18.84
CA ASN A 111 18.42 -14.46 -17.72
C ASN A 111 17.89 -13.17 -17.09
N VAL A 112 17.44 -12.22 -17.90
CA VAL A 112 16.77 -11.00 -17.42
C VAL A 112 15.45 -11.36 -16.72
N GLY A 113 14.68 -12.29 -17.28
CA GLY A 113 13.47 -12.79 -16.62
C GLY A 113 13.76 -13.38 -15.24
N PHE A 114 14.79 -14.22 -15.12
CA PHE A 114 15.20 -14.79 -13.82
C PHE A 114 15.65 -13.70 -12.84
N GLY A 115 16.53 -12.78 -13.30
CA GLY A 115 17.01 -11.68 -12.45
C GLY A 115 15.86 -10.81 -11.96
N TYR A 116 14.97 -10.41 -12.86
CA TYR A 116 13.85 -9.56 -12.51
C TYR A 116 12.89 -10.25 -11.52
N ALA A 117 12.52 -11.50 -11.77
CA ALA A 117 11.67 -12.26 -10.85
C ALA A 117 12.31 -12.45 -9.47
N LEU A 118 13.63 -12.68 -9.38
CA LEU A 118 14.34 -12.79 -8.10
C LEU A 118 14.32 -11.47 -7.33
N MET A 119 14.57 -10.32 -7.98
CA MET A 119 14.49 -9.02 -7.32
C MET A 119 13.08 -8.72 -6.81
N VAL A 120 12.06 -9.00 -7.62
CA VAL A 120 10.66 -8.81 -7.23
C VAL A 120 10.29 -9.74 -6.09
N SER A 121 10.65 -11.03 -6.15
CA SER A 121 10.31 -11.99 -5.11
C SER A 121 10.93 -11.65 -3.76
N VAL A 122 12.21 -11.25 -3.72
CA VAL A 122 12.87 -10.88 -2.46
C VAL A 122 12.34 -9.57 -1.89
N TYR A 123 11.87 -8.66 -2.74
CA TYR A 123 11.27 -7.40 -2.29
C TYR A 123 9.90 -7.62 -1.64
N PHE A 124 9.08 -8.51 -2.18
CA PHE A 124 7.79 -8.85 -1.60
C PHE A 124 7.88 -9.57 -0.24
N THR A 125 9.02 -10.14 0.15
CA THR A 125 9.18 -10.79 1.47
C THR A 125 8.86 -9.86 2.64
N PHE A 126 9.01 -8.56 2.43
CA PHE A 126 8.71 -7.55 3.44
C PHE A 126 7.30 -6.97 3.30
N LEU A 127 6.79 -6.82 2.07
CA LEU A 127 5.56 -6.11 1.79
C LEU A 127 4.31 -6.92 2.14
N THR A 128 4.36 -8.24 1.97
CA THR A 128 3.19 -9.12 2.16
C THR A 128 2.63 -9.15 3.58
N ARG A 129 3.38 -8.68 4.56
CA ARG A 129 2.88 -8.55 5.95
C ARG A 129 1.82 -7.44 6.11
N ALA A 130 1.79 -6.43 5.19
CA ALA A 130 0.90 -5.28 5.25
C ALA A 130 0.73 -4.69 3.85
N MET A 131 -0.18 -5.22 3.04
CA MET A 131 -0.45 -4.67 1.70
C MET A 131 -1.68 -3.78 1.72
N SER A 132 -1.55 -2.62 1.09
CA SER A 132 -2.59 -1.61 0.91
C SER A 132 -2.68 -1.21 -0.57
N HIS A 133 -3.54 -0.27 -0.91
CA HIS A 133 -3.81 0.15 -2.29
C HIS A 133 -2.55 0.54 -3.12
N PRO A 134 -1.46 1.14 -2.60
CA PRO A 134 -0.25 1.39 -3.40
C PRO A 134 0.41 0.11 -3.94
N HIS A 135 0.26 -1.02 -3.23
CA HIS A 135 0.79 -2.30 -3.69
C HIS A 135 0.02 -2.84 -4.91
N GLY A 136 -1.26 -2.48 -5.07
CA GLY A 136 -2.02 -2.77 -6.29
C GLY A 136 -1.40 -2.11 -7.51
N ALA A 137 -1.05 -0.82 -7.41
CA ALA A 137 -0.34 -0.10 -8.46
C ALA A 137 1.05 -0.74 -8.75
N MET A 138 1.77 -1.16 -7.71
CA MET A 138 3.06 -1.83 -7.83
C MET A 138 2.98 -3.14 -8.64
N ILE A 139 1.92 -3.95 -8.44
CA ILE A 139 1.72 -5.21 -9.17
C ILE A 139 1.44 -4.95 -10.66
N VAL A 140 0.73 -3.88 -10.99
CA VAL A 140 0.27 -3.58 -12.34
C VAL A 140 1.33 -2.90 -13.19
N ILE A 141 2.20 -2.08 -12.62
CA ILE A 141 3.12 -1.21 -13.37
C ILE A 141 4.11 -1.96 -14.29
N PRO A 142 4.61 -3.19 -13.98
CA PRO A 142 5.45 -3.90 -14.92
C PRO A 142 4.73 -4.24 -16.23
N LEU A 143 3.46 -4.64 -16.15
CA LEU A 143 2.65 -4.94 -17.32
C LEU A 143 2.28 -3.67 -18.10
N TRP A 144 1.94 -2.61 -17.40
CA TRP A 144 1.68 -1.28 -17.96
C TRP A 144 2.88 -0.80 -18.80
N PHE A 145 4.08 -0.85 -18.24
CA PHE A 145 5.32 -0.46 -18.93
C PHE A 145 5.66 -1.39 -20.08
N PHE A 146 5.49 -2.70 -19.91
CA PHE A 146 5.66 -3.68 -20.98
C PHE A 146 4.77 -3.36 -22.18
N CYS A 147 3.48 -3.07 -21.96
CA CYS A 147 2.53 -2.73 -23.01
C CYS A 147 2.94 -1.45 -23.74
N PHE A 148 3.43 -0.42 -23.03
CA PHE A 148 3.95 0.79 -23.64
C PHE A 148 5.14 0.51 -24.55
N VAL A 149 6.16 -0.19 -24.04
CA VAL A 149 7.37 -0.54 -24.83
C VAL A 149 7.00 -1.37 -26.07
N ARG A 150 6.04 -2.30 -25.92
CA ARG A 150 5.53 -3.09 -27.08
C ARG A 150 4.79 -2.22 -28.08
N TYR A 151 4.02 -1.24 -27.64
CA TYR A 151 3.40 -0.28 -28.54
C TYR A 151 4.45 0.58 -29.27
N VAL A 152 5.41 1.14 -28.55
CA VAL A 152 6.49 1.95 -29.16
C VAL A 152 7.28 1.16 -30.21
N THR A 153 7.50 -0.15 -30.00
CA THR A 153 8.34 -0.97 -30.89
C THR A 153 7.58 -1.67 -32.01
N LYS A 154 6.31 -2.03 -31.76
CA LYS A 154 5.50 -2.82 -32.71
C LYS A 154 4.33 -2.06 -33.31
N HIS A 155 3.97 -0.90 -32.76
CA HIS A 155 2.84 -0.07 -33.16
C HIS A 155 1.49 -0.81 -33.23
N THR A 156 1.31 -1.83 -32.39
CA THR A 156 0.12 -2.68 -32.39
C THR A 156 -0.93 -2.09 -31.44
N PHE A 157 -2.16 -1.85 -31.95
CA PHE A 157 -3.23 -1.18 -31.23
C PHE A 157 -3.61 -1.87 -29.91
N ILE A 158 -3.57 -3.19 -29.84
CA ILE A 158 -3.92 -3.94 -28.62
C ILE A 158 -2.98 -3.61 -27.44
N PHE A 159 -1.68 -3.39 -27.70
CA PHE A 159 -0.75 -2.99 -26.63
C PHE A 159 -1.01 -1.55 -26.16
N LEU A 160 -1.42 -0.67 -27.08
CA LEU A 160 -1.85 0.68 -26.69
C LEU A 160 -3.11 0.63 -25.85
N LEU A 161 -4.11 -0.12 -26.28
CA LEU A 161 -5.36 -0.29 -25.54
C LEU A 161 -5.12 -0.82 -24.13
N ALA A 162 -4.28 -1.87 -24.01
CA ALA A 162 -3.88 -2.43 -22.72
C ALA A 162 -3.11 -1.42 -21.85
N HIS A 163 -2.17 -0.64 -22.44
CA HIS A 163 -1.43 0.36 -21.71
C HIS A 163 -2.36 1.46 -21.15
N VAL A 164 -3.29 1.96 -21.95
CA VAL A 164 -4.25 2.99 -21.53
C VAL A 164 -5.20 2.45 -20.44
N ALA A 165 -5.69 1.22 -20.61
CA ALA A 165 -6.50 0.56 -19.57
C ALA A 165 -5.74 0.43 -18.25
N LEU A 166 -4.49 -0.03 -18.30
CA LEU A 166 -3.63 -0.16 -17.13
C LEU A 166 -3.26 1.19 -16.53
N SER A 167 -3.19 2.28 -17.32
CA SER A 167 -3.03 3.64 -16.80
C SER A 167 -4.20 4.06 -15.92
N GLY A 168 -5.44 3.80 -16.36
CA GLY A 168 -6.64 4.03 -15.55
C GLY A 168 -6.65 3.17 -14.29
N ILE A 169 -6.23 1.90 -14.37
CA ILE A 169 -6.10 0.98 -13.24
C ILE A 169 -5.07 1.48 -12.21
N LEU A 170 -3.93 2.03 -12.65
CA LEU A 170 -2.94 2.64 -11.77
C LEU A 170 -3.54 3.80 -10.97
N VAL A 171 -4.33 4.68 -11.63
CA VAL A 171 -5.06 5.78 -10.97
C VAL A 171 -6.07 5.23 -9.94
N GLN A 172 -6.76 4.14 -10.26
CA GLN A 172 -7.70 3.50 -9.33
C GLN A 172 -7.03 2.98 -8.06
N PHE A 173 -5.82 2.44 -8.17
CA PHE A 173 -5.09 1.94 -7.01
C PHE A 173 -4.45 3.08 -6.22
N GLU A 174 -3.73 3.99 -6.88
CA GLU A 174 -2.96 5.03 -6.19
C GLU A 174 -2.88 6.29 -7.05
N LEU A 175 -3.50 7.38 -6.57
CA LEU A 175 -3.57 8.65 -7.29
C LEU A 175 -2.21 9.31 -7.47
N ALA A 176 -1.38 9.28 -6.42
CA ALA A 176 -0.12 10.02 -6.40
C ALA A 176 0.86 9.63 -7.52
N PRO A 177 1.14 8.33 -7.79
CA PRO A 177 1.87 7.92 -8.99
C PRO A 177 0.97 7.73 -10.21
N GLY A 178 -0.27 7.29 -10.04
CA GLY A 178 -1.16 6.92 -11.13
C GLY A 178 -1.52 8.10 -12.02
N LEU A 179 -1.88 9.24 -11.44
CA LEU A 179 -2.28 10.42 -12.21
C LEU A 179 -1.11 11.03 -13.03
N PRO A 180 0.08 11.28 -12.46
CA PRO A 180 1.22 11.73 -13.25
C PRO A 180 1.60 10.76 -14.37
N LEU A 181 1.62 9.44 -14.10
CA LEU A 181 1.95 8.44 -15.11
C LEU A 181 0.89 8.36 -16.22
N ALA A 182 -0.40 8.55 -15.89
CA ALA A 182 -1.47 8.63 -16.89
C ALA A 182 -1.33 9.88 -17.77
N ILE A 183 -1.03 11.05 -17.19
CA ILE A 183 -0.78 12.29 -17.94
C ILE A 183 0.40 12.10 -18.90
N LEU A 184 1.53 11.57 -18.41
CA LEU A 184 2.70 11.27 -19.25
C LEU A 184 2.35 10.27 -20.36
N SER A 185 1.53 9.27 -20.06
CA SER A 185 1.05 8.31 -21.07
C SER A 185 0.26 9.01 -22.18
N VAL A 186 -0.68 9.88 -21.83
CA VAL A 186 -1.47 10.64 -22.80
C VAL A 186 -0.56 11.50 -23.68
N ILE A 187 0.38 12.23 -23.10
CA ILE A 187 1.34 13.08 -23.85
C ILE A 187 2.16 12.22 -24.81
N ALA A 188 2.73 11.10 -24.34
CA ALA A 188 3.52 10.19 -25.17
C ALA A 188 2.69 9.56 -26.29
N ILE A 189 1.45 9.16 -26.02
CA ILE A 189 0.55 8.56 -27.01
C ILE A 189 0.22 9.57 -28.11
N LEU A 190 -0.18 10.80 -27.74
CA LEU A 190 -0.50 11.84 -28.72
C LEU A 190 0.71 12.15 -29.62
N TYR A 191 1.91 12.26 -29.04
CA TYR A 191 3.14 12.44 -29.80
C TYR A 191 3.41 11.27 -30.76
N LEU A 192 3.29 10.02 -30.27
CA LEU A 192 3.54 8.83 -31.08
C LEU A 192 2.50 8.66 -32.20
N VAL A 193 1.23 8.91 -31.92
CA VAL A 193 0.14 8.86 -32.90
C VAL A 193 0.37 9.89 -34.02
N TRP A 194 0.73 11.12 -33.64
CA TRP A 194 1.08 12.18 -34.59
C TRP A 194 2.31 11.80 -35.41
N LYS A 195 3.40 11.38 -34.78
CA LYS A 195 4.66 11.04 -35.47
C LYS A 195 4.53 9.85 -36.42
N GLN A 196 3.65 8.90 -36.07
CA GLN A 196 3.44 7.66 -36.88
C GLN A 196 2.28 7.78 -37.87
N HIS A 197 1.57 8.92 -37.91
CA HIS A 197 0.38 9.16 -38.72
C HIS A 197 -0.75 8.12 -38.50
N ARG A 198 -0.86 7.59 -37.24
CA ARG A 198 -1.86 6.59 -36.84
C ARG A 198 -2.99 7.21 -36.05
N TYR A 199 -3.66 8.20 -36.60
CA TYR A 199 -4.66 9.02 -35.91
C TYR A 199 -5.80 8.24 -35.27
N SER A 200 -6.20 7.10 -35.87
CA SER A 200 -7.22 6.22 -35.26
C SER A 200 -6.83 5.65 -33.90
N HIS A 201 -5.53 5.58 -33.59
CA HIS A 201 -5.06 5.09 -32.30
C HIS A 201 -5.41 6.03 -31.13
N VAL A 202 -5.76 7.30 -31.39
CA VAL A 202 -6.22 8.25 -30.34
C VAL A 202 -7.48 7.75 -29.65
N PHE A 203 -8.34 6.97 -30.34
CA PHE A 203 -9.55 6.42 -29.76
C PHE A 203 -9.28 5.45 -28.59
N ALA A 204 -8.06 4.92 -28.44
CA ALA A 204 -7.70 4.13 -27.26
C ALA A 204 -7.83 4.95 -25.97
N LEU A 205 -7.66 6.29 -26.02
CA LEU A 205 -7.80 7.16 -24.86
C LEU A 205 -9.22 7.20 -24.28
N LEU A 206 -10.24 6.81 -25.05
CA LEU A 206 -11.64 6.72 -24.57
C LEU A 206 -11.82 5.66 -23.48
N ILE A 207 -10.86 4.75 -23.32
CA ILE A 207 -10.85 3.80 -22.20
C ILE A 207 -10.62 4.46 -20.84
N LEU A 208 -9.88 5.58 -20.79
CA LEU A 208 -9.62 6.26 -19.51
C LEU A 208 -10.91 6.72 -18.81
N PRO A 209 -11.79 7.54 -19.44
CA PRO A 209 -13.04 7.93 -18.81
C PRO A 209 -13.95 6.73 -18.50
N LEU A 210 -13.87 5.62 -19.24
CA LEU A 210 -14.63 4.40 -18.94
C LEU A 210 -14.13 3.75 -17.63
N ILE A 211 -12.81 3.60 -17.46
CA ILE A 211 -12.23 3.01 -16.25
C ILE A 211 -12.34 3.96 -15.06
N LEU A 212 -12.25 5.26 -15.27
CA LEU A 212 -12.37 6.28 -14.23
C LEU A 212 -13.81 6.77 -14.01
N GLY A 213 -14.78 6.13 -14.63
CA GLY A 213 -16.20 6.52 -14.59
C GLY A 213 -16.79 6.55 -13.18
N ASN A 214 -16.31 5.71 -12.28
CA ASN A 214 -16.70 5.73 -10.87
C ASN A 214 -16.38 7.08 -10.19
N PHE A 215 -15.22 7.69 -10.46
CA PHE A 215 -14.89 9.02 -9.96
C PHE A 215 -15.81 10.09 -10.56
N ILE A 216 -16.11 9.98 -11.84
CA ILE A 216 -17.01 10.92 -12.53
C ILE A 216 -18.41 10.83 -11.92
N VAL A 217 -18.95 9.61 -11.75
CA VAL A 217 -20.27 9.40 -11.14
C VAL A 217 -20.29 9.88 -9.69
N PHE A 218 -19.23 9.60 -8.92
CA PHE A 218 -19.10 10.09 -7.55
C PHE A 218 -19.13 11.61 -7.49
N ASP A 219 -18.34 12.28 -8.33
CA ASP A 219 -18.17 13.72 -8.35
C ASP A 219 -19.49 14.45 -8.72
N PHE A 220 -20.22 13.95 -9.73
CA PHE A 220 -21.55 14.46 -10.07
C PHE A 220 -22.59 14.31 -8.95
N ARG A 221 -22.44 13.31 -8.08
CA ARG A 221 -23.35 13.06 -6.94
C ARG A 221 -23.01 13.88 -5.69
N HIS A 222 -21.82 14.49 -5.64
CA HIS A 222 -21.26 15.15 -4.45
C HIS A 222 -20.75 16.55 -4.79
N ASP A 223 -21.50 17.32 -5.57
CA ASP A 223 -21.26 18.76 -5.87
C ASP A 223 -19.85 19.04 -6.38
N HIS A 224 -19.29 18.10 -7.17
CA HIS A 224 -17.95 18.20 -7.77
C HIS A 224 -16.81 18.35 -6.75
N ILE A 225 -16.96 17.77 -5.57
CA ILE A 225 -15.98 17.87 -4.48
C ILE A 225 -14.60 17.33 -4.87
N PHE A 226 -14.55 16.21 -5.63
CA PHE A 226 -13.30 15.62 -6.08
C PHE A 226 -12.56 16.54 -7.06
N PHE A 227 -13.26 17.06 -8.06
CA PHE A 227 -12.71 18.00 -9.04
C PHE A 227 -12.23 19.31 -8.38
N GLN A 228 -13.01 19.87 -7.46
CA GLN A 228 -12.62 21.06 -6.70
C GLN A 228 -11.33 20.83 -5.90
N LYS A 229 -11.17 19.66 -5.26
CA LYS A 229 -9.95 19.30 -4.53
C LYS A 229 -8.76 19.12 -5.47
N VAL A 230 -8.93 18.46 -6.62
CA VAL A 230 -7.87 18.35 -7.65
C VAL A 230 -7.43 19.73 -8.13
N LEU A 231 -8.36 20.65 -8.40
CA LEU A 231 -8.02 22.02 -8.75
C LEU A 231 -7.26 22.73 -7.63
N GLY A 232 -7.60 22.47 -6.37
CA GLY A 232 -6.92 23.03 -5.20
C GLY A 232 -5.43 22.67 -5.13
N PHE A 233 -5.01 21.52 -5.65
CA PHE A 233 -3.59 21.16 -5.74
C PHE A 233 -2.82 21.97 -6.79
N ILE A 234 -3.51 22.49 -7.80
CA ILE A 234 -2.88 23.28 -8.90
C ILE A 234 -2.85 24.75 -8.53
N THR A 235 -3.73 25.21 -7.62
CA THR A 235 -3.77 26.61 -7.19
C THR A 235 -2.61 26.94 -6.23
N PRO A 236 -2.13 28.21 -6.21
CA PRO A 236 -1.06 28.60 -5.32
C PRO A 236 -1.42 28.34 -3.85
N TYR A 237 -0.45 27.78 -3.10
CA TYR A 237 -0.57 27.59 -1.66
C TYR A 237 -0.87 28.92 -0.95
N GLN A 238 -2.01 28.98 -0.25
CA GLN A 238 -2.44 30.18 0.50
C GLN A 238 -1.98 30.18 1.97
N GLY A 239 -1.05 29.29 2.35
CA GLY A 239 -0.49 29.25 3.71
C GLY A 239 0.41 30.44 3.98
N GLY A 240 0.23 31.12 5.11
CA GLY A 240 0.96 32.33 5.49
C GLY A 240 2.42 32.11 5.88
N GLU A 241 2.94 30.88 5.85
CA GLU A 241 4.36 30.59 6.07
C GLU A 241 5.13 30.72 4.75
N LEU A 242 6.35 31.30 4.84
CA LEU A 242 7.26 31.37 3.70
C LEU A 242 7.63 29.97 3.23
N PHE A 243 7.16 29.58 2.05
CA PHE A 243 7.48 28.28 1.45
C PHE A 243 8.97 28.21 1.07
N ASP A 244 9.72 27.31 1.70
CA ASP A 244 11.13 27.11 1.38
C ASP A 244 11.33 26.33 0.09
N TYR A 245 11.40 27.06 -1.02
CA TYR A 245 11.64 26.50 -2.35
C TYR A 245 12.96 25.74 -2.44
N THR A 246 14.00 26.19 -1.71
CA THR A 246 15.33 25.55 -1.75
C THR A 246 15.28 24.15 -1.13
N MET A 247 14.66 24.04 0.04
CA MET A 247 14.48 22.76 0.73
C MET A 247 13.54 21.84 -0.09
N PHE A 248 12.49 22.39 -0.68
CA PHE A 248 11.57 21.65 -1.54
C PHE A 248 12.28 21.04 -2.75
N ILE A 249 13.04 21.85 -3.53
CA ILE A 249 13.80 21.37 -4.68
C ILE A 249 14.84 20.34 -4.26
N LYS A 250 15.58 20.61 -3.17
CA LYS A 250 16.58 19.67 -2.63
C LYS A 250 15.95 18.33 -2.30
N ASN A 251 14.79 18.32 -1.61
CA ASN A 251 14.09 17.09 -1.27
C ASN A 251 13.63 16.30 -2.50
N ARG A 252 13.13 16.99 -3.55
CA ARG A 252 12.76 16.34 -4.83
C ARG A 252 13.97 15.73 -5.53
N LEU A 253 15.11 16.42 -5.57
CA LEU A 253 16.34 15.88 -6.16
C LEU A 253 16.89 14.70 -5.36
N VAL A 254 16.88 14.79 -4.03
CA VAL A 254 17.27 13.65 -3.18
C VAL A 254 16.39 12.44 -3.48
N LEU A 255 15.08 12.61 -3.56
CA LEU A 255 14.16 11.53 -3.88
C LEU A 255 14.42 10.94 -5.27
N LEU A 256 14.68 11.76 -6.29
CA LEU A 256 14.98 11.31 -7.65
C LEU A 256 16.17 10.32 -7.66
N PHE A 257 17.20 10.59 -6.88
CA PHE A 257 18.44 9.82 -6.90
C PHE A 257 18.55 8.75 -5.81
N SER A 258 17.85 8.89 -4.70
CA SER A 258 17.95 7.96 -3.56
C SER A 258 16.73 7.06 -3.36
N SER A 259 15.64 7.37 -4.07
CA SER A 259 14.35 6.68 -3.87
C SER A 259 14.31 5.22 -4.34
N PRO A 260 15.02 4.77 -5.37
CA PRO A 260 14.95 3.37 -5.76
C PRO A 260 15.61 2.49 -4.71
N GLU A 261 14.81 1.74 -3.95
CA GLU A 261 15.31 0.75 -3.00
C GLU A 261 15.85 -0.49 -3.70
N ILE A 262 16.96 -0.36 -4.38
CA ILE A 262 17.71 -1.49 -4.93
C ILE A 262 18.22 -2.38 -3.80
N LEU A 263 18.72 -1.75 -2.73
CA LEU A 263 19.02 -2.40 -1.45
C LEU A 263 17.97 -2.00 -0.42
N ARG A 264 17.34 -2.97 0.18
CA ARG A 264 16.50 -2.78 1.37
C ARG A 264 17.37 -2.38 2.55
N ARG A 265 16.84 -1.47 3.39
CA ARG A 265 17.55 -0.98 4.59
C ARG A 265 18.92 -0.42 4.26
N ASP A 266 18.94 0.69 3.52
CA ASP A 266 20.17 1.38 3.17
C ASP A 266 20.40 2.61 4.06
N PRO A 267 21.03 2.47 5.23
CA PRO A 267 21.30 3.62 6.10
C PRO A 267 22.44 4.52 5.59
N GLY A 268 23.16 4.10 4.55
CA GLY A 268 24.40 4.77 4.10
C GLY A 268 24.33 5.41 2.71
N GLY A 269 23.15 5.54 2.09
CA GLY A 269 23.01 6.17 0.78
C GLY A 269 23.58 5.34 -0.40
N ARG A 270 23.78 4.03 -0.20
CA ARG A 270 24.30 3.12 -1.25
C ARG A 270 23.33 2.98 -2.41
N ASN A 271 22.03 3.14 -2.17
CA ASN A 271 21.01 3.12 -3.21
C ASN A 271 21.25 4.22 -4.26
N MET A 272 21.70 5.40 -3.84
CA MET A 272 22.07 6.48 -4.76
C MET A 272 23.25 6.07 -5.65
N ILE A 273 24.27 5.44 -5.08
CA ILE A 273 25.44 4.93 -5.85
C ILE A 273 24.97 3.88 -6.85
N LEU A 274 24.15 2.91 -6.43
CA LEU A 274 23.61 1.87 -7.30
C LEU A 274 22.74 2.45 -8.42
N PHE A 275 22.00 3.50 -8.13
CA PHE A 275 21.21 4.21 -9.12
C PHE A 275 22.10 4.86 -10.19
N PHE A 276 23.20 5.53 -9.80
CA PHE A 276 24.17 6.07 -10.76
C PHE A 276 24.88 4.97 -11.56
N VAL A 277 25.22 3.83 -10.95
CA VAL A 277 25.73 2.66 -11.67
C VAL A 277 24.71 2.16 -12.70
N MET A 278 23.43 2.13 -12.35
CA MET A 278 22.36 1.78 -13.27
C MET A 278 22.27 2.79 -14.44
N LEU A 279 22.31 4.10 -14.16
CA LEU A 279 22.28 5.14 -15.19
C LEU A 279 23.48 5.04 -16.14
N ALA A 280 24.69 4.77 -15.61
CA ALA A 280 25.87 4.51 -16.43
C ALA A 280 25.65 3.26 -17.32
N GLY A 281 25.07 2.20 -16.79
CA GLY A 281 24.68 1.03 -17.55
C GLY A 281 23.69 1.36 -18.68
N ILE A 282 22.66 2.16 -18.40
CA ILE A 282 21.71 2.67 -19.42
C ILE A 282 22.46 3.44 -20.51
N ALA A 283 23.34 4.37 -20.14
CA ALA A 283 24.10 5.17 -21.09
C ALA A 283 24.93 4.30 -22.04
N ILE A 284 25.58 3.24 -21.54
CA ILE A 284 26.32 2.27 -22.34
C ILE A 284 25.38 1.53 -23.31
N GLN A 285 24.21 1.05 -22.84
CA GLN A 285 23.25 0.36 -23.70
C GLN A 285 22.70 1.29 -24.82
N LEU A 286 22.48 2.56 -24.51
CA LEU A 286 22.04 3.57 -25.48
C LEU A 286 23.15 3.87 -26.51
N HIS A 287 24.40 3.96 -26.07
CA HIS A 287 25.55 4.11 -26.96
C HIS A 287 25.67 2.91 -27.92
N ASP A 288 25.51 1.68 -27.42
CA ASP A 288 25.51 0.46 -28.24
C ASP A 288 24.24 0.33 -29.10
N ARG A 289 23.32 1.30 -29.08
CA ARG A 289 22.03 1.33 -29.77
C ARG A 289 21.15 0.12 -29.52
N LYS A 290 21.30 -0.52 -28.33
CA LYS A 290 20.51 -1.66 -27.95
C LYS A 290 19.31 -1.23 -27.11
N HIS A 291 18.14 -1.74 -27.46
CA HIS A 291 16.88 -1.51 -26.72
C HIS A 291 16.58 -0.03 -26.43
N ILE A 292 16.90 0.89 -27.37
CA ILE A 292 16.76 2.34 -27.20
C ILE A 292 15.34 2.71 -26.74
N ALA A 293 14.31 2.19 -27.39
CA ALA A 293 12.92 2.49 -27.08
C ALA A 293 12.57 2.14 -25.62
N PHE A 294 13.12 1.06 -25.10
CA PHE A 294 12.91 0.61 -23.71
C PHE A 294 13.55 1.60 -22.72
N TYR A 295 14.82 1.92 -22.88
CA TYR A 295 15.53 2.81 -21.95
C TYR A 295 15.03 4.24 -22.02
N LEU A 296 14.72 4.76 -23.21
CA LEU A 296 14.13 6.10 -23.35
C LEU A 296 12.71 6.16 -22.74
N SER A 297 11.91 5.11 -22.89
CA SER A 297 10.61 5.04 -22.23
C SER A 297 10.73 5.04 -20.71
N PHE A 298 11.69 4.31 -20.15
CA PHE A 298 11.93 4.33 -18.71
C PHE A 298 12.33 5.73 -18.24
N LEU A 299 13.34 6.34 -18.86
CA LEU A 299 13.80 7.68 -18.50
C LEU A 299 12.67 8.71 -18.63
N TYR A 300 11.86 8.63 -19.67
CA TYR A 300 10.70 9.50 -19.86
C TYR A 300 9.70 9.41 -18.70
N PHE A 301 9.28 8.22 -18.33
CA PHE A 301 8.33 8.06 -17.23
C PHE A 301 8.95 8.32 -15.87
N TYR A 302 10.18 7.86 -15.63
CA TYR A 302 10.84 8.04 -14.35
C TYR A 302 11.13 9.52 -14.06
N VAL A 303 11.80 10.19 -14.98
CA VAL A 303 12.11 11.62 -14.83
C VAL A 303 10.84 12.46 -14.92
N GLY A 304 9.93 12.13 -15.83
CA GLY A 304 8.65 12.82 -15.98
C GLY A 304 7.80 12.78 -14.72
N PHE A 305 7.76 11.64 -14.03
CA PHE A 305 7.07 11.53 -12.73
C PHE A 305 7.65 12.54 -11.72
N PHE A 306 8.96 12.62 -11.57
CA PHE A 306 9.57 13.58 -10.65
C PHE A 306 9.39 15.03 -11.11
N VAL A 307 9.40 15.32 -12.42
CA VAL A 307 9.10 16.66 -12.96
C VAL A 307 7.66 17.06 -12.63
N LEU A 308 6.70 16.19 -12.87
CA LEU A 308 5.30 16.46 -12.52
C LEU A 308 5.07 16.59 -11.00
N SER A 309 5.90 15.95 -10.19
CA SER A 309 5.80 16.06 -8.74
C SER A 309 6.10 17.47 -8.21
N PHE A 310 6.70 18.37 -9.00
CA PHE A 310 6.88 19.76 -8.62
C PHE A 310 5.60 20.58 -8.66
N ILE A 311 4.53 20.08 -9.29
CA ILE A 311 3.21 20.72 -9.29
C ILE A 311 2.58 20.65 -7.90
N ASP A 312 2.73 19.50 -7.21
CA ASP A 312 2.27 19.32 -5.85
C ASP A 312 3.36 19.74 -4.85
N LYS A 313 3.05 20.72 -3.99
CA LYS A 313 3.94 21.20 -2.93
C LYS A 313 3.99 20.27 -1.72
N GLY A 314 3.09 19.29 -1.64
CA GLY A 314 3.05 18.30 -0.57
C GLY A 314 4.25 17.34 -0.58
N PRO A 315 4.46 16.55 0.49
CA PRO A 315 5.54 15.57 0.54
C PRO A 315 5.24 14.40 -0.38
N ILE A 316 6.24 13.93 -1.14
CA ILE A 316 6.17 12.60 -1.75
C ILE A 316 6.44 11.57 -0.66
N LEU A 317 5.41 10.84 -0.27
CA LEU A 317 5.55 9.77 0.69
C LEU A 317 6.23 8.56 0.04
N TYR A 318 6.90 7.77 0.86
CA TYR A 318 7.67 6.63 0.41
C TYR A 318 6.83 5.63 -0.42
N PHE A 319 5.62 5.34 0.01
CA PHE A 319 4.73 4.40 -0.68
C PHE A 319 4.20 4.92 -2.04
N HIS A 320 4.22 6.24 -2.30
CA HIS A 320 3.90 6.78 -3.63
C HIS A 320 4.92 6.34 -4.70
N GLN A 321 6.08 5.89 -4.29
CA GLN A 321 7.17 5.48 -5.18
C GLN A 321 7.24 3.97 -5.40
N TYR A 322 6.51 3.17 -4.62
CA TYR A 322 6.50 1.71 -4.74
C TYR A 322 6.35 1.19 -6.19
N PRO A 323 5.44 1.74 -7.00
CA PRO A 323 5.33 1.29 -8.38
C PRO A 323 6.63 1.44 -9.17
N LEU A 324 7.37 2.54 -8.99
CA LEU A 324 8.61 2.82 -9.72
C LEU A 324 9.73 1.83 -9.37
N PHE A 325 9.74 1.27 -8.16
CA PHE A 325 10.78 0.32 -7.74
C PHE A 325 10.81 -0.93 -8.62
N LEU A 326 9.65 -1.45 -9.02
CA LEU A 326 9.61 -2.60 -9.91
C LEU A 326 10.14 -2.26 -11.31
N LEU A 327 9.95 -1.05 -11.79
CA LEU A 327 10.58 -0.61 -13.04
C LEU A 327 12.11 -0.52 -12.91
N VAL A 328 12.61 0.02 -11.80
CA VAL A 328 14.05 0.06 -11.51
C VAL A 328 14.65 -1.35 -11.46
N PHE A 329 13.96 -2.31 -10.83
CA PHE A 329 14.41 -3.71 -10.82
C PHE A 329 14.45 -4.34 -12.20
N LEU A 330 13.49 -4.00 -13.08
CA LEU A 330 13.52 -4.43 -14.48
C LEU A 330 14.71 -3.85 -15.22
N ILE A 331 14.98 -2.54 -15.06
CA ILE A 331 16.14 -1.88 -15.67
C ILE A 331 17.43 -2.50 -15.15
N PHE A 332 17.59 -2.63 -13.84
CA PHE A 332 18.78 -3.23 -13.25
C PHE A 332 19.02 -4.64 -13.77
N SER A 333 17.97 -5.45 -13.88
CA SER A 333 18.04 -6.82 -14.41
C SER A 333 18.39 -6.83 -15.92
N SER A 334 17.98 -5.81 -16.69
CA SER A 334 18.29 -5.72 -18.12
C SER A 334 19.80 -5.61 -18.39
N LEU A 335 20.58 -5.08 -17.44
CA LEU A 335 22.04 -4.96 -17.53
C LEU A 335 22.75 -6.33 -17.55
N LEU A 336 22.07 -7.41 -17.19
CA LEU A 336 22.59 -8.78 -17.30
C LEU A 336 22.83 -9.24 -18.74
N THR A 337 22.38 -8.47 -19.76
CA THR A 337 22.58 -8.77 -21.19
C THR A 337 23.62 -7.88 -21.87
N GLY A 338 24.09 -6.83 -21.20
CA GLY A 338 24.99 -5.82 -21.78
C GLY A 338 26.45 -6.30 -21.95
N ARG A 339 27.30 -5.35 -22.43
CA ARG A 339 28.74 -5.52 -22.62
C ARG A 339 29.44 -6.01 -21.34
N TYR A 340 29.02 -5.47 -20.18
CA TYR A 340 29.58 -5.76 -18.85
C TYR A 340 28.79 -6.80 -18.08
N LYS A 341 28.08 -7.71 -18.76
CA LYS A 341 27.18 -8.69 -18.13
C LYS A 341 27.81 -9.48 -16.98
N LYS A 342 29.11 -9.82 -17.02
CA LYS A 342 29.79 -10.56 -15.94
C LYS A 342 29.86 -9.72 -14.66
N ALA A 343 30.31 -8.45 -14.76
CA ALA A 343 30.36 -7.54 -13.61
C ALA A 343 28.96 -7.25 -13.07
N CYS A 344 27.99 -7.00 -13.97
CA CYS A 344 26.58 -6.81 -13.57
C CYS A 344 26.00 -8.07 -12.90
N THR A 345 26.38 -9.28 -13.32
CA THR A 345 25.93 -10.51 -12.66
C THR A 345 26.51 -10.63 -11.25
N VAL A 346 27.80 -10.33 -11.05
CA VAL A 346 28.40 -10.32 -9.71
C VAL A 346 27.69 -9.30 -8.81
N LEU A 347 27.53 -8.07 -9.28
CA LEU A 347 26.83 -7.02 -8.55
C LEU A 347 25.38 -7.44 -8.21
N PHE A 348 24.68 -8.01 -9.17
CA PHE A 348 23.32 -8.54 -8.98
C PHE A 348 23.28 -9.61 -7.86
N ILE A 349 24.19 -10.57 -7.87
CA ILE A 349 24.27 -11.62 -6.83
C ILE A 349 24.50 -11.00 -5.45
N LEU A 350 25.41 -10.02 -5.35
CA LEU A 350 25.68 -9.34 -4.08
C LEU A 350 24.46 -8.59 -3.55
N ILE A 351 23.76 -7.86 -4.43
CA ILE A 351 22.53 -7.13 -4.05
C ILE A 351 21.42 -8.11 -3.65
N TYR A 352 21.22 -9.17 -4.42
CA TYR A 352 20.23 -10.18 -4.10
C TYR A 352 20.53 -10.87 -2.76
N ALA A 353 21.79 -11.25 -2.51
CA ALA A 353 22.21 -11.85 -1.24
C ALA A 353 22.01 -10.88 -0.06
N ALA A 354 22.34 -9.60 -0.23
CA ALA A 354 22.13 -8.58 0.80
C ALA A 354 20.64 -8.40 1.12
N ASN A 355 19.77 -8.34 0.10
CA ASN A 355 18.34 -8.24 0.29
C ASN A 355 17.75 -9.50 0.95
N THR A 356 18.22 -10.69 0.57
CA THR A 356 17.82 -11.96 1.19
C THR A 356 18.26 -12.00 2.66
N TRP A 357 19.47 -11.54 2.96
CA TRP A 357 19.96 -11.44 4.34
C TRP A 357 19.10 -10.48 5.18
N SER A 358 18.73 -9.33 4.61
CA SER A 358 17.81 -8.39 5.26
C SER A 358 16.45 -9.04 5.54
N SER A 359 15.91 -9.82 4.59
CA SER A 359 14.63 -10.54 4.75
C SER A 359 14.69 -11.60 5.86
N LEU A 360 15.80 -12.31 5.97
CA LEU A 360 16.04 -13.26 7.08
C LEU A 360 16.12 -12.53 8.42
N GLY A 361 16.75 -11.34 8.44
CA GLY A 361 16.79 -10.49 9.63
C GLY A 361 15.40 -10.07 10.08
N ASP A 362 14.53 -9.70 9.13
CA ASP A 362 13.13 -9.38 9.42
C ASP A 362 12.34 -10.56 9.97
N ALA A 363 12.51 -11.73 9.38
CA ALA A 363 11.86 -12.96 9.87
C ALA A 363 12.32 -13.32 11.29
N ARG A 364 13.62 -13.17 11.60
CA ARG A 364 14.14 -13.38 12.97
C ARG A 364 13.60 -12.36 13.97
N ALA A 365 13.54 -11.09 13.56
CA ALA A 365 13.03 -10.01 14.43
C ALA A 365 11.52 -10.08 14.64
N SER A 366 10.79 -10.82 13.82
CA SER A 366 9.33 -10.90 13.89
C SER A 366 8.79 -11.56 15.16
N SER A 367 9.60 -12.34 15.88
CA SER A 367 9.23 -12.93 17.17
C SER A 367 8.89 -11.90 18.24
N GLY A 368 9.51 -10.69 18.18
CA GLY A 368 9.17 -9.57 19.05
C GLY A 368 7.94 -8.76 18.57
N PHE A 369 7.36 -9.14 17.43
CA PHE A 369 6.18 -8.48 16.86
C PHE A 369 4.94 -9.37 16.95
N ILE A 370 5.05 -10.63 16.52
CA ILE A 370 3.95 -11.57 16.34
C ILE A 370 3.27 -11.84 17.70
N GLY A 371 2.00 -11.46 17.80
CA GLY A 371 1.18 -11.64 19.00
C GLY A 371 1.50 -10.71 20.17
N THR A 372 2.44 -9.76 20.03
CA THR A 372 2.87 -8.87 21.12
C THR A 372 2.82 -7.39 20.76
N HIS A 373 3.05 -7.04 19.51
CA HIS A 373 3.10 -5.65 19.08
C HIS A 373 1.69 -5.06 18.94
N LYS A 374 1.52 -3.76 19.22
CA LYS A 374 0.22 -3.06 19.14
C LYS A 374 -0.46 -3.11 17.76
N TYR A 375 0.29 -3.36 16.68
CA TYR A 375 -0.22 -3.56 15.32
C TYR A 375 -0.23 -5.03 14.87
N SER A 376 -0.03 -5.97 15.77
CA SER A 376 -0.20 -7.40 15.48
C SER A 376 -1.68 -7.75 15.45
N TRP A 377 -2.16 -8.30 14.33
CA TRP A 377 -3.53 -8.78 14.25
C TRP A 377 -3.82 -9.84 15.31
N LYS A 378 -2.86 -10.76 15.50
CA LYS A 378 -2.98 -11.82 16.51
C LYS A 378 -3.14 -11.26 17.94
N PHE A 379 -2.46 -10.16 18.25
CA PHE A 379 -2.63 -9.46 19.52
C PHE A 379 -4.00 -8.78 19.61
N LEU A 380 -4.38 -8.01 18.56
CA LEU A 380 -5.64 -7.25 18.55
C LEU A 380 -6.87 -8.18 18.61
N SER A 381 -6.87 -9.26 17.85
CA SER A 381 -7.94 -10.28 17.93
C SER A 381 -7.95 -10.98 19.29
N GLY A 382 -6.79 -11.18 19.92
CA GLY A 382 -6.67 -11.72 21.27
C GLY A 382 -7.31 -10.82 22.34
N ILE A 383 -7.12 -9.51 22.25
CA ILE A 383 -7.77 -8.53 23.13
C ILE A 383 -9.30 -8.59 22.94
N ALA A 384 -9.75 -8.54 21.67
CA ALA A 384 -11.17 -8.60 21.38
C ALA A 384 -11.79 -9.90 21.90
N LYS A 385 -11.11 -11.03 21.67
CA LYS A 385 -11.55 -12.33 22.18
C LYS A 385 -11.68 -12.33 23.70
N GLN A 386 -10.74 -11.74 24.44
CA GLN A 386 -10.81 -11.67 25.91
C GLN A 386 -12.07 -10.95 26.38
N VAL A 387 -12.52 -9.89 25.69
CA VAL A 387 -13.77 -9.19 25.98
C VAL A 387 -14.98 -10.10 25.72
N PHE A 388 -14.95 -10.88 24.63
CA PHE A 388 -16.04 -11.79 24.28
C PHE A 388 -16.04 -13.10 25.09
N ASP A 389 -14.92 -13.52 25.67
CA ASP A 389 -14.85 -14.70 26.56
C ASP A 389 -15.42 -14.41 27.96
N GLY A 390 -15.67 -13.14 28.32
CA GLY A 390 -16.35 -12.74 29.56
C GLY A 390 -17.74 -13.42 29.71
N PRO A 391 -18.30 -13.51 30.93
CA PRO A 391 -19.55 -14.20 31.17
C PRO A 391 -20.79 -13.44 30.65
N GLU A 392 -20.67 -12.17 30.31
CA GLU A 392 -21.77 -11.32 29.92
C GLU A 392 -22.24 -11.61 28.48
N ASN A 393 -23.55 -11.71 28.29
CA ASN A 393 -24.16 -11.86 26.97
C ASN A 393 -24.43 -10.52 26.28
N GLU A 394 -24.59 -9.44 27.06
CA GLU A 394 -24.78 -8.09 26.56
C GLU A 394 -23.84 -7.14 27.29
N PHE A 395 -23.13 -6.31 26.54
CA PHE A 395 -22.20 -5.30 27.07
C PHE A 395 -22.02 -4.14 26.14
N GLY A 396 -21.70 -2.97 26.69
CA GLY A 396 -21.24 -1.81 25.97
C GLY A 396 -19.73 -1.79 25.85
N TYR A 397 -19.20 -1.11 24.85
CA TYR A 397 -17.76 -0.89 24.77
C TYR A 397 -17.40 0.45 24.12
N PHE A 398 -16.26 0.98 24.55
CA PHE A 398 -15.61 2.15 23.98
C PHE A 398 -14.16 1.81 23.66
N VAL A 399 -13.63 2.45 22.61
CA VAL A 399 -12.27 2.23 22.16
C VAL A 399 -11.53 3.56 22.09
N TYR A 400 -10.37 3.62 22.72
CA TYR A 400 -9.45 4.75 22.63
C TYR A 400 -8.27 4.41 21.72
N ALA A 401 -7.94 5.34 20.84
CA ALA A 401 -6.64 5.37 20.15
C ALA A 401 -6.18 6.83 20.00
N PRO A 402 -4.85 7.08 19.96
CA PRO A 402 -4.31 8.44 19.83
C PRO A 402 -4.72 9.17 18.54
N ASP A 403 -5.06 8.45 17.48
CA ASP A 403 -5.55 8.99 16.21
C ASP A 403 -7.06 9.26 16.20
N VAL A 404 -7.77 9.00 17.31
CA VAL A 404 -9.22 9.12 17.49
C VAL A 404 -10.03 8.13 16.63
N LEU A 405 -9.50 7.68 15.49
CA LEU A 405 -10.19 6.80 14.53
C LEU A 405 -10.35 5.38 15.07
N ALA A 406 -9.31 4.88 15.75
CA ALA A 406 -9.27 3.56 16.41
C ALA A 406 -9.71 2.40 15.50
N TYR A 407 -9.34 2.43 14.22
CA TYR A 407 -9.79 1.43 13.23
C TYR A 407 -9.38 0.00 13.60
N GLU A 408 -8.15 -0.19 14.13
CA GLU A 408 -7.60 -1.49 14.45
C GLU A 408 -8.43 -2.22 15.51
N PRO A 409 -8.62 -1.67 16.73
CA PRO A 409 -9.40 -2.35 17.75
C PRO A 409 -10.90 -2.37 17.41
N LYS A 410 -11.45 -1.37 16.72
CA LYS A 410 -12.85 -1.41 16.23
C LYS A 410 -13.09 -2.60 15.31
N TYR A 411 -12.14 -2.86 14.37
CA TYR A 411 -12.28 -4.01 13.48
C TYR A 411 -12.13 -5.34 14.23
N ALA A 412 -11.19 -5.43 15.18
CA ALA A 412 -11.00 -6.65 15.97
C ALA A 412 -12.26 -7.02 16.78
N ILE A 413 -12.89 -6.05 17.43
CA ILE A 413 -14.17 -6.25 18.13
C ILE A 413 -15.28 -6.65 17.15
N PHE A 414 -15.39 -5.97 16.01
CA PHE A 414 -16.35 -6.34 14.98
C PHE A 414 -16.17 -7.79 14.52
N TYR A 415 -14.92 -8.19 14.22
CA TYR A 415 -14.60 -9.54 13.79
C TYR A 415 -15.01 -10.60 14.84
N GLU A 416 -14.68 -10.37 16.11
CA GLU A 416 -15.08 -11.28 17.19
C GLU A 416 -16.60 -11.28 17.41
N ALA A 417 -17.30 -10.16 17.25
CA ALA A 417 -18.75 -10.10 17.30
C ALA A 417 -19.41 -11.04 16.27
N THR A 418 -18.85 -11.11 15.04
CA THR A 418 -19.38 -12.04 14.02
C THR A 418 -19.20 -13.52 14.38
N ARG A 419 -18.24 -13.84 15.25
CA ARG A 419 -17.95 -15.20 15.74
C ARG A 419 -18.74 -15.57 16.98
N HIS A 420 -19.32 -14.58 17.67
CA HIS A 420 -20.10 -14.75 18.88
C HIS A 420 -21.52 -14.18 18.70
N PRO A 421 -22.32 -14.72 17.76
CA PRO A 421 -23.64 -14.17 17.43
C PRO A 421 -24.63 -14.18 18.60
N GLN A 422 -24.34 -14.98 19.62
CA GLN A 422 -25.13 -15.05 20.84
C GLN A 422 -24.88 -13.86 21.81
N LYS A 423 -23.79 -13.10 21.58
CA LYS A 423 -23.42 -11.95 22.41
C LYS A 423 -23.74 -10.64 21.70
N LYS A 424 -24.25 -9.68 22.45
CA LYS A 424 -24.60 -8.35 21.96
C LYS A 424 -23.60 -7.33 22.48
N ALA A 425 -22.65 -6.94 21.63
CA ALA A 425 -21.68 -5.89 21.91
C ALA A 425 -22.17 -4.55 21.32
N ALA A 426 -22.49 -3.59 22.18
CA ALA A 426 -22.99 -2.28 21.78
C ALA A 426 -21.82 -1.27 21.66
N SER A 427 -21.51 -0.86 20.42
CA SER A 427 -20.44 0.07 20.12
C SER A 427 -20.76 1.48 20.61
N PHE A 428 -19.84 2.08 21.34
CA PHE A 428 -19.96 3.44 21.90
C PHE A 428 -21.29 3.64 22.65
N GLN A 429 -21.68 2.66 23.44
CA GLN A 429 -22.86 2.70 24.25
C GLN A 429 -22.53 2.25 25.68
N LYS A 430 -23.01 3.00 26.67
CA LYS A 430 -22.95 2.61 28.07
C LYS A 430 -24.04 1.60 28.37
N MET A 431 -23.65 0.48 28.90
CA MET A 431 -24.53 -0.61 29.37
C MET A 431 -24.19 -0.94 30.83
N PRO A 432 -25.02 -1.74 31.55
CA PRO A 432 -24.69 -2.16 32.92
C PRO A 432 -23.27 -2.73 33.02
N VAL A 433 -22.83 -3.51 32.05
CA VAL A 433 -21.42 -3.89 31.87
C VAL A 433 -20.86 -3.15 30.69
N THR A 434 -19.77 -2.43 30.91
CA THR A 434 -19.10 -1.63 29.86
C THR A 434 -17.59 -1.86 29.90
N TYR A 435 -17.01 -2.13 28.74
CA TYR A 435 -15.57 -2.28 28.56
C TYR A 435 -14.96 -1.03 27.92
N LEU A 436 -13.83 -0.60 28.46
CA LEU A 436 -12.96 0.39 27.82
C LEU A 436 -11.70 -0.30 27.32
N ILE A 437 -11.45 -0.20 26.01
CA ILE A 437 -10.26 -0.74 25.36
C ILE A 437 -9.38 0.43 24.97
N ALA A 438 -8.24 0.61 25.64
CA ALA A 438 -7.38 1.75 25.45
C ALA A 438 -6.02 1.35 24.85
N ALA A 439 -5.72 1.89 23.67
CA ALA A 439 -4.40 1.83 23.06
C ALA A 439 -3.41 2.74 23.85
N PRO A 440 -2.08 2.44 23.79
CA PRO A 440 -1.10 3.27 24.46
C PRO A 440 -1.07 4.68 23.86
N HIS A 441 -1.10 5.70 24.72
CA HIS A 441 -1.03 7.11 24.32
C HIS A 441 0.43 7.53 24.10
N PRO A 442 0.69 8.58 23.28
CA PRO A 442 2.00 9.16 23.14
C PRO A 442 2.47 9.80 24.46
N PRO A 443 3.74 9.61 24.88
CA PRO A 443 4.24 10.15 26.15
C PRO A 443 4.20 11.67 26.26
N ALA A 444 4.11 12.38 25.14
CA ALA A 444 4.26 13.83 25.04
C ALA A 444 2.96 14.62 25.20
N ASP A 445 1.79 13.97 25.21
CA ASP A 445 0.51 14.68 25.26
C ASP A 445 -0.28 14.34 26.53
N PRO A 446 -0.19 15.19 27.58
CA PRO A 446 -0.90 14.95 28.83
C PRO A 446 -2.44 15.01 28.69
N TYR A 447 -2.98 15.67 27.66
CA TYR A 447 -4.42 15.77 27.41
C TYR A 447 -4.99 14.52 26.72
N MET A 448 -4.16 13.70 26.11
CA MET A 448 -4.51 12.45 25.46
C MET A 448 -4.36 11.21 26.36
N LEU A 449 -4.20 11.42 27.68
CA LEU A 449 -4.16 10.32 28.64
C LEU A 449 -5.53 9.57 28.61
N ASP A 450 -5.47 8.26 28.61
CA ASP A 450 -6.64 7.41 28.62
C ASP A 450 -7.57 7.64 29.84
N SER A 451 -7.01 8.02 30.99
CA SER A 451 -7.78 8.44 32.17
C SER A 451 -8.56 9.74 31.94
N TRP A 452 -7.96 10.74 31.25
CA TRP A 452 -8.65 11.95 30.88
C TRP A 452 -9.78 11.66 29.90
N TRP A 453 -9.55 10.83 28.89
CA TRP A 453 -10.52 10.36 27.92
C TRP A 453 -11.71 9.68 28.61
N ARG A 454 -11.45 8.76 29.52
CA ARG A 454 -12.49 8.09 30.31
C ARG A 454 -13.38 9.07 31.06
N ILE A 455 -12.76 10.01 31.80
CA ILE A 455 -13.46 10.91 32.71
C ILE A 455 -14.20 12.03 31.95
N ASN A 456 -13.55 12.61 30.93
CA ASN A 456 -14.04 13.84 30.31
C ASN A 456 -14.74 13.62 28.97
N GLN A 457 -14.49 12.49 28.30
CA GLN A 457 -15.14 12.20 27.01
C GLN A 457 -16.07 11.02 27.09
N VAL A 458 -15.71 9.89 27.70
CA VAL A 458 -16.65 8.79 27.92
C VAL A 458 -17.61 9.12 29.07
N ASN A 459 -17.21 9.99 30.00
CA ASN A 459 -17.99 10.39 31.17
C ASN A 459 -18.32 9.20 32.09
N ILE A 460 -17.30 8.40 32.45
CA ILE A 460 -17.35 7.37 33.49
C ILE A 460 -16.49 7.82 34.65
N ALA A 461 -17.13 8.09 35.80
CA ALA A 461 -16.45 8.58 37.02
C ALA A 461 -16.02 7.42 37.94
N SER A 462 -16.73 6.32 37.92
CA SER A 462 -16.44 5.14 38.75
C SER A 462 -15.05 4.54 38.42
N SER A 463 -14.51 3.81 39.41
CA SER A 463 -13.30 3.01 39.19
C SER A 463 -13.65 1.71 38.44
N PRO A 464 -12.72 1.19 37.62
CA PRO A 464 -12.91 -0.11 36.99
C PRO A 464 -12.93 -1.22 38.05
N GLU A 465 -13.79 -2.20 37.85
CA GLU A 465 -13.82 -3.42 38.67
C GLU A 465 -12.60 -4.31 38.33
N GLU A 466 -12.24 -4.38 37.07
CA GLU A 466 -11.15 -5.21 36.58
C GLU A 466 -10.31 -4.43 35.56
N VAL A 467 -8.99 -4.56 35.64
CA VAL A 467 -8.04 -3.94 34.70
C VAL A 467 -7.04 -4.98 34.25
N THR A 468 -7.05 -5.30 32.95
CA THR A 468 -6.01 -6.10 32.28
C THR A 468 -5.05 -5.17 31.56
N LYS A 469 -3.75 -5.24 31.88
CA LYS A 469 -2.68 -4.46 31.25
C LYS A 469 -1.80 -5.37 30.43
N PHE A 470 -1.39 -4.90 29.25
CA PHE A 470 -0.49 -5.61 28.33
C PHE A 470 0.87 -4.89 28.23
N ASP A 471 1.93 -5.66 28.01
CA ASP A 471 3.31 -5.14 27.94
C ASP A 471 3.53 -4.06 26.87
N ASN A 472 2.72 -4.07 25.82
CA ASN A 472 2.76 -3.07 24.74
C ASN A 472 1.99 -1.77 25.06
N GLY A 473 1.45 -1.65 26.27
CA GLY A 473 0.76 -0.47 26.78
C GLY A 473 -0.75 -0.45 26.53
N TYR A 474 -1.32 -1.45 25.85
CA TYR A 474 -2.78 -1.62 25.80
C TYR A 474 -3.34 -1.97 27.17
N LYS A 475 -4.59 -1.60 27.40
CA LYS A 475 -5.34 -2.04 28.57
C LYS A 475 -6.82 -2.28 28.25
N ILE A 476 -7.43 -3.20 28.98
CA ILE A 476 -8.88 -3.43 29.03
C ILE A 476 -9.33 -3.09 30.44
N GLU A 477 -10.36 -2.25 30.55
CA GLU A 477 -10.99 -1.92 31.82
C GLU A 477 -12.46 -2.36 31.75
N LYS A 478 -12.94 -3.04 32.80
CA LYS A 478 -14.33 -3.48 32.93
C LYS A 478 -15.02 -2.67 34.00
N TYR A 479 -16.22 -2.21 33.73
CA TYR A 479 -17.04 -1.39 34.61
C TYR A 479 -18.43 -2.00 34.81
N TYR A 480 -18.95 -1.89 36.03
CA TYR A 480 -20.34 -2.05 36.32
C TYR A 480 -20.97 -0.68 36.57
N LEU A 481 -21.71 -0.19 35.57
CA LEU A 481 -22.22 1.18 35.57
C LEU A 481 -23.58 1.24 36.25
N THR A 482 -23.77 2.21 37.15
CA THR A 482 -25.07 2.56 37.72
C THR A 482 -26.01 3.13 36.65
N ALA A 483 -27.33 3.11 36.91
CA ALA A 483 -28.30 3.70 36.00
C ALA A 483 -28.03 5.22 35.75
N GLN A 484 -27.50 5.93 36.75
CA GLN A 484 -27.12 7.33 36.61
C GLN A 484 -25.92 7.50 35.64
N GLU A 485 -24.88 6.67 35.76
CA GLU A 485 -23.72 6.74 34.84
C GLU A 485 -24.08 6.34 33.42
N GLN A 486 -24.98 5.37 33.26
CA GLN A 486 -25.47 4.97 31.93
C GLN A 486 -26.26 6.12 31.25
N ALA A 487 -26.97 6.93 32.01
CA ALA A 487 -27.76 8.05 31.49
C ALA A 487 -26.89 9.27 31.08
N VAL A 488 -25.66 9.39 31.57
CA VAL A 488 -24.75 10.46 31.17
C VAL A 488 -24.25 10.21 29.76
N THR A 489 -24.50 11.15 28.85
CA THR A 489 -24.02 11.05 27.47
C THR A 489 -22.50 11.15 27.38
N PHE A 490 -21.91 10.47 26.43
CA PHE A 490 -20.49 10.61 26.08
C PHE A 490 -20.30 11.73 25.05
N ASP A 491 -19.08 12.25 24.91
CA ASP A 491 -18.72 13.21 23.88
C ASP A 491 -18.76 12.55 22.49
N SER A 492 -19.65 12.99 21.62
CA SER A 492 -19.80 12.44 20.25
C SER A 492 -18.52 12.56 19.40
N ALA A 493 -17.59 13.43 19.75
CA ALA A 493 -16.32 13.58 19.05
C ALA A 493 -15.41 12.32 19.17
N ILE A 494 -15.62 11.43 20.14
CA ILE A 494 -14.85 10.19 20.29
C ILE A 494 -15.30 9.06 19.36
N ASP A 495 -16.45 9.19 18.73
CA ASP A 495 -16.90 8.27 17.70
C ASP A 495 -17.12 9.01 16.37
N PRO A 496 -16.05 9.44 15.73
CA PRO A 496 -16.15 10.21 14.49
C PRO A 496 -16.72 9.37 13.32
N GLY A 497 -17.07 8.12 13.56
CA GLY A 497 -17.52 7.19 12.52
C GLY A 497 -16.38 6.74 11.61
N LEU A 498 -16.72 6.14 10.48
CA LEU A 498 -15.75 5.75 9.46
C LEU A 498 -15.54 6.95 8.52
N HIS A 499 -14.58 7.82 8.84
CA HIS A 499 -14.29 9.07 8.10
C HIS A 499 -13.54 8.88 6.78
N PHE A 500 -13.84 7.86 6.03
CA PHE A 500 -13.26 7.69 4.71
C PHE A 500 -14.19 8.14 3.56
N ARG A 501 -15.28 8.85 3.89
CA ARG A 501 -16.21 9.45 2.92
C ARG A 501 -16.55 10.89 3.25
#